data_bf517018f3280fb74893dac1997122f1
#
_entry.id   bf517018f3280fb74893dac1997122f1
#
_cell.length_a   1.000
_cell.length_b   1.000
_cell.length_c   1.000
_cell.angle_alpha   90.00
_cell.angle_beta   90.00
_cell.angle_gamma   90.00
#
_symmetry.space_group_name_H-M   'P 1'
#
loop_
_entity.id
_entity.type
_entity.pdbx_description
1 polymer ?
#
loop_
_entity_poly.entity_id
_entity_poly.type
_entity_poly.pdbx_seq_one_letter_code
_entity_poly.pdbx_strand_id
1 'polypeptide(L)'
;MPTYAIGDIQGCYRSLRALLKSVDFNADDQLWLCGDLVNRGPQSADVLRFLIDLGTQVHTVLGNHDLHLLAIYHGATQRKPGKTLKHLLDAPDRHELMHWLQQQPLLVDSKELDAVMTHAGIPHIWSLKQAKAYAKEVEAALQGRNAYQYFAAMYGNEPANWSEDLEGSERLRTITNYFTRMRFVAADGSLDFAANGGPESAPKEYLPWYQQQRTEPISMRIITGHWAALGLYQDEQVSALDTGCVWGNELTARRLEDGTIFSVASQETN
;
A
#
# COMPACT_ATOMS: atom_id res chain seq x y z
N MET A 1 9.86 -14.41 17.25
CA MET A 1 10.30 -13.96 15.92
C MET A 1 9.68 -12.59 15.70
N PRO A 2 10.48 -11.51 15.67
CA PRO A 2 9.95 -10.18 15.42
C PRO A 2 9.33 -10.03 14.03
N THR A 3 8.24 -9.25 13.96
CA THR A 3 7.58 -8.86 12.71
C THR A 3 7.64 -7.35 12.58
N TYR A 4 8.28 -6.86 11.51
CA TYR A 4 8.46 -5.44 11.25
C TYR A 4 7.53 -4.99 10.12
N ALA A 5 6.54 -4.15 10.45
CA ALA A 5 5.73 -3.46 9.44
C ALA A 5 6.45 -2.20 8.98
N ILE A 6 6.66 -2.03 7.67
CA ILE A 6 7.42 -0.93 7.06
C ILE A 6 6.49 -0.14 6.13
N GLY A 7 6.56 1.19 6.19
CA GLY A 7 5.84 2.10 5.30
C GLY A 7 6.36 2.07 3.85
N ASP A 8 5.95 3.04 3.06
CA ASP A 8 6.23 3.14 1.63
C ASP A 8 7.73 3.18 1.33
N ILE A 9 8.23 2.18 0.60
CA ILE A 9 9.64 2.07 0.22
C ILE A 9 9.93 2.88 -1.04
N GLN A 10 9.05 2.83 -2.01
CA GLN A 10 9.13 3.57 -3.28
C GLN A 10 10.52 3.55 -3.93
N GLY A 11 11.17 2.37 -4.02
CA GLY A 11 12.50 2.22 -4.62
C GLY A 11 13.66 2.75 -3.79
N CYS A 12 13.45 3.05 -2.51
CA CYS A 12 14.50 3.48 -1.56
C CYS A 12 15.24 2.28 -0.98
N TYR A 13 15.99 1.56 -1.80
CA TYR A 13 16.65 0.32 -1.43
C TYR A 13 17.73 0.50 -0.36
N ARG A 14 18.52 1.57 -0.43
CA ARG A 14 19.57 1.84 0.56
C ARG A 14 18.97 2.11 1.93
N SER A 15 17.88 2.88 1.98
CA SER A 15 17.13 3.16 3.21
C SER A 15 16.53 1.89 3.80
N LEU A 16 15.95 1.01 2.96
CA LEU A 16 15.46 -0.30 3.39
C LEU A 16 16.59 -1.12 4.03
N ARG A 17 17.75 -1.22 3.38
CA ARG A 17 18.89 -1.96 3.91
C ARG A 17 19.45 -1.35 5.21
N ALA A 18 19.44 -0.02 5.33
CA ALA A 18 19.87 0.67 6.54
C ALA A 18 18.88 0.40 7.70
N LEU A 19 17.57 0.44 7.44
CA LEU A 19 16.55 0.14 8.42
C LEU A 19 16.65 -1.30 8.93
N LEU A 20 16.77 -2.27 8.04
CA LEU A 20 16.90 -3.69 8.40
C LEU A 20 18.18 -3.94 9.21
N LYS A 21 19.28 -3.26 8.88
CA LYS A 21 20.52 -3.31 9.67
C LYS A 21 20.34 -2.72 11.06
N SER A 22 19.57 -1.65 11.21
CA SER A 22 19.37 -0.97 12.50
C SER A 22 18.58 -1.81 13.51
N VAL A 23 17.80 -2.79 13.03
CA VAL A 23 17.02 -3.73 13.84
C VAL A 23 17.64 -5.12 13.93
N ASP A 24 18.86 -5.31 13.40
CA ASP A 24 19.57 -6.61 13.33
C ASP A 24 18.70 -7.71 12.68
N PHE A 25 17.94 -7.33 11.61
CA PHE A 25 17.04 -8.23 10.90
C PHE A 25 17.76 -9.51 10.43
N ASN A 26 17.17 -10.64 10.69
CA ASN A 26 17.76 -11.95 10.41
C ASN A 26 16.74 -12.96 9.84
N ALA A 27 17.17 -14.21 9.63
CA ALA A 27 16.36 -15.24 8.97
C ALA A 27 15.10 -15.70 9.77
N ASP A 28 15.04 -15.37 11.05
CA ASP A 28 13.88 -15.72 11.91
C ASP A 28 12.80 -14.61 11.93
N ASP A 29 13.10 -13.45 11.37
CA ASP A 29 12.21 -12.29 11.41
C ASP A 29 11.27 -12.24 10.19
N GLN A 30 10.17 -11.49 10.31
CA GLN A 30 9.19 -11.28 9.25
C GLN A 30 9.09 -9.80 8.87
N LEU A 31 8.83 -9.55 7.59
CA LEU A 31 8.54 -8.22 7.06
C LEU A 31 7.07 -8.12 6.62
N TRP A 32 6.41 -7.09 7.10
CA TRP A 32 5.12 -6.65 6.59
C TRP A 32 5.31 -5.32 5.88
N LEU A 33 5.00 -5.24 4.58
CA LEU A 33 5.24 -4.06 3.76
C LEU A 33 3.92 -3.44 3.33
N CYS A 34 3.75 -2.16 3.62
CA CYS A 34 2.50 -1.44 3.39
C CYS A 34 2.19 -1.15 1.90
N GLY A 35 2.94 -1.72 0.97
CA GLY A 35 2.81 -1.45 -0.45
C GLY A 35 3.66 -0.26 -0.91
N ASP A 36 3.43 0.19 -2.15
CA ASP A 36 4.26 1.20 -2.82
C ASP A 36 5.76 0.86 -2.70
N LEU A 37 6.09 -0.36 -3.13
CA LEU A 37 7.47 -0.87 -3.13
C LEU A 37 8.32 -0.16 -4.18
N VAL A 38 7.70 0.31 -5.25
CA VAL A 38 8.35 0.80 -6.47
C VAL A 38 7.97 2.25 -6.80
N ASN A 39 8.62 2.78 -7.85
CA ASN A 39 8.44 4.13 -8.39
C ASN A 39 9.17 5.21 -7.58
N ARG A 40 9.33 6.39 -8.19
CA ARG A 40 9.95 7.60 -7.64
C ARG A 40 11.43 7.43 -7.26
N GLY A 41 11.75 6.59 -6.32
CA GLY A 41 13.12 6.30 -5.89
C GLY A 41 13.93 5.53 -6.94
N PRO A 42 15.26 5.53 -6.81
CA PRO A 42 16.16 5.13 -7.90
C PRO A 42 16.29 3.61 -8.11
N GLN A 43 15.91 2.78 -7.13
CA GLN A 43 16.31 1.37 -7.08
C GLN A 43 15.13 0.40 -6.95
N SER A 44 14.03 0.65 -7.67
CA SER A 44 12.82 -0.19 -7.60
C SER A 44 13.07 -1.66 -7.95
N ALA A 45 13.94 -1.94 -8.92
CA ALA A 45 14.28 -3.32 -9.27
C ALA A 45 15.06 -4.04 -8.15
N ASP A 46 15.98 -3.33 -7.48
CA ASP A 46 16.76 -3.90 -6.38
C ASP A 46 15.89 -4.18 -5.15
N VAL A 47 14.88 -3.32 -4.90
CA VAL A 47 13.87 -3.60 -3.86
C VAL A 47 13.15 -4.90 -4.17
N LEU A 48 12.58 -5.06 -5.37
CA LEU A 48 11.83 -6.27 -5.71
C LEU A 48 12.70 -7.53 -5.66
N ARG A 49 13.93 -7.50 -6.21
CA ARG A 49 14.87 -8.63 -6.14
C ARG A 49 15.15 -9.05 -4.71
N PHE A 50 15.45 -8.07 -3.87
CA PHE A 50 15.74 -8.32 -2.46
C PHE A 50 14.55 -8.95 -1.72
N LEU A 51 13.33 -8.48 -1.98
CA LEU A 51 12.12 -9.02 -1.37
C LEU A 51 11.80 -10.44 -1.88
N ILE A 52 12.05 -10.72 -3.15
CA ILE A 52 11.92 -12.06 -3.74
C ILE A 52 12.92 -13.02 -3.09
N ASP A 53 14.17 -12.59 -2.91
CA ASP A 53 15.24 -13.39 -2.29
C ASP A 53 14.92 -13.73 -0.81
N LEU A 54 14.23 -12.87 -0.08
CA LEU A 54 13.76 -13.13 1.29
C LEU A 54 12.63 -14.17 1.34
N GLY A 55 11.93 -14.42 0.24
CA GLY A 55 10.94 -15.48 0.11
C GLY A 55 9.81 -15.38 1.14
N THR A 56 9.65 -16.42 1.98
CA THR A 56 8.54 -16.54 2.94
C THR A 56 8.61 -15.57 4.13
N GLN A 57 9.69 -14.84 4.29
CA GLN A 57 9.81 -13.80 5.32
C GLN A 57 9.01 -12.52 4.96
N VAL A 58 8.55 -12.39 3.71
CA VAL A 58 7.90 -11.18 3.21
C VAL A 58 6.42 -11.37 3.05
N HIS A 59 5.66 -10.48 3.69
CA HIS A 59 4.24 -10.27 3.47
C HIS A 59 4.05 -8.82 3.02
N THR A 60 3.51 -8.60 1.84
CA THR A 60 3.29 -7.25 1.31
C THR A 60 1.88 -7.11 0.78
N VAL A 61 1.39 -5.88 0.76
CA VAL A 61 0.18 -5.51 0.03
C VAL A 61 0.55 -4.65 -1.18
N LEU A 62 -0.34 -4.54 -2.16
CA LEU A 62 -0.15 -3.67 -3.31
C LEU A 62 -0.57 -2.24 -2.98
N GLY A 63 0.31 -1.29 -3.29
CA GLY A 63 -0.02 0.13 -3.30
C GLY A 63 -0.41 0.65 -4.69
N ASN A 64 -0.80 1.91 -4.78
CA ASN A 64 -1.20 2.51 -6.05
C ASN A 64 -0.04 2.65 -7.04
N HIS A 65 1.19 2.80 -6.58
CA HIS A 65 2.37 2.82 -7.45
C HIS A 65 2.71 1.44 -8.00
N ASP A 66 2.51 0.39 -7.23
CA ASP A 66 2.69 -0.99 -7.67
C ASP A 66 1.67 -1.36 -8.74
N LEU A 67 0.39 -1.04 -8.52
CA LEU A 67 -0.67 -1.23 -9.51
C LEU A 67 -0.43 -0.41 -10.78
N HIS A 68 0.08 0.82 -10.64
CA HIS A 68 0.44 1.65 -11.79
C HIS A 68 1.56 1.04 -12.64
N LEU A 69 2.60 0.50 -12.00
CA LEU A 69 3.67 -0.22 -12.69
C LEU A 69 3.12 -1.42 -13.46
N LEU A 70 2.28 -2.24 -12.82
CA LEU A 70 1.66 -3.41 -13.46
C LEU A 70 0.78 -3.00 -14.65
N ALA A 71 0.01 -1.91 -14.55
CA ALA A 71 -0.78 -1.40 -15.68
C ALA A 71 0.09 -0.96 -16.86
N ILE A 72 1.24 -0.34 -16.62
CA ILE A 72 2.21 -0.01 -17.68
C ILE A 72 2.79 -1.27 -18.28
N TYR A 73 3.21 -2.23 -17.47
CA TYR A 73 3.78 -3.51 -17.93
C TYR A 73 2.83 -4.28 -18.84
N HIS A 74 1.54 -4.30 -18.50
CA HIS A 74 0.50 -4.94 -19.32
C HIS A 74 0.09 -4.11 -20.56
N GLY A 75 0.63 -2.89 -20.74
CA GLY A 75 0.22 -2.00 -21.82
C GLY A 75 -1.22 -1.49 -21.67
N ALA A 76 -1.77 -1.53 -20.46
CA ALA A 76 -3.17 -1.19 -20.16
C ALA A 76 -3.38 0.32 -19.90
N THR A 77 -2.35 1.14 -20.09
CA THR A 77 -2.42 2.61 -19.95
C THR A 77 -1.57 3.30 -20.99
N GLN A 78 -2.01 4.51 -21.43
CA GLN A 78 -1.23 5.40 -22.29
C GLN A 78 -0.21 6.24 -21.51
N ARG A 79 -0.18 6.15 -20.18
CA ARG A 79 0.78 6.86 -19.34
C ARG A 79 2.17 6.30 -19.55
N LYS A 80 3.11 7.18 -19.86
CA LYS A 80 4.52 6.77 -20.03
C LYS A 80 5.16 6.53 -18.66
N PRO A 81 6.01 5.51 -18.52
CA PRO A 81 6.78 5.31 -17.29
C PRO A 81 7.73 6.48 -17.06
N GLY A 82 7.82 6.94 -15.82
CA GLY A 82 8.91 7.81 -15.39
C GLY A 82 10.25 7.09 -15.52
N LYS A 83 11.35 7.85 -15.43
CA LYS A 83 12.72 7.33 -15.62
C LYS A 83 13.01 6.10 -14.74
N THR A 84 12.61 6.12 -13.48
CA THR A 84 12.88 5.05 -12.51
C THR A 84 12.12 3.77 -12.81
N LEU A 85 10.83 3.87 -13.21
CA LEU A 85 10.04 2.72 -13.67
C LEU A 85 10.55 2.18 -15.01
N LYS A 86 11.05 3.05 -15.89
CA LYS A 86 11.64 2.61 -17.17
C LYS A 86 12.83 1.69 -16.94
N HIS A 87 13.72 2.01 -15.99
CA HIS A 87 14.87 1.15 -15.65
C HIS A 87 14.42 -0.25 -15.20
N LEU A 88 13.35 -0.34 -14.40
CA LEU A 88 12.79 -1.63 -13.98
C LEU A 88 12.17 -2.39 -15.17
N LEU A 89 11.41 -1.71 -16.03
CA LEU A 89 10.77 -2.32 -17.20
C LEU A 89 11.78 -2.74 -18.28
N ASP A 90 12.97 -2.14 -18.32
CA ASP A 90 14.07 -2.51 -19.21
C ASP A 90 14.97 -3.63 -18.58
N ALA A 91 14.75 -4.00 -17.32
CA ALA A 91 15.56 -5.01 -16.64
C ALA A 91 15.40 -6.41 -17.30
N PRO A 92 16.48 -7.21 -17.38
CA PRO A 92 16.43 -8.53 -18.02
C PRO A 92 15.46 -9.51 -17.33
N ASP A 93 15.30 -9.37 -16.03
CA ASP A 93 14.45 -10.18 -15.14
C ASP A 93 13.05 -9.55 -14.89
N ARG A 94 12.70 -8.50 -15.63
CA ARG A 94 11.41 -7.78 -15.44
C ARG A 94 10.18 -8.69 -15.37
N HIS A 95 10.16 -9.77 -16.12
CA HIS A 95 9.01 -10.69 -16.16
C HIS A 95 8.81 -11.41 -14.83
N GLU A 96 9.91 -11.83 -14.19
CA GLU A 96 9.91 -12.44 -12.86
C GLU A 96 9.46 -11.42 -11.81
N LEU A 97 10.04 -10.21 -11.83
CA LEU A 97 9.71 -9.13 -10.91
C LEU A 97 8.23 -8.75 -11.00
N MET A 98 7.69 -8.59 -12.23
CA MET A 98 6.28 -8.25 -12.44
C MET A 98 5.35 -9.40 -12.05
N HIS A 99 5.74 -10.64 -12.34
CA HIS A 99 4.95 -11.79 -11.94
C HIS A 99 4.83 -11.88 -10.41
N TRP A 100 5.96 -11.76 -9.71
CA TRP A 100 5.95 -11.75 -8.24
C TRP A 100 5.09 -10.62 -7.68
N LEU A 101 5.26 -9.39 -8.17
CA LEU A 101 4.50 -8.24 -7.70
C LEU A 101 2.99 -8.41 -7.93
N GLN A 102 2.58 -8.93 -9.09
CA GLN A 102 1.18 -9.15 -9.43
C GLN A 102 0.49 -10.21 -8.55
N GLN A 103 1.24 -11.12 -7.93
CA GLN A 103 0.68 -12.12 -7.01
C GLN A 103 0.45 -11.56 -5.59
N GLN A 104 0.89 -10.34 -5.29
CA GLN A 104 0.73 -9.79 -3.95
C GLN A 104 -0.73 -9.39 -3.69
N PRO A 105 -1.21 -9.53 -2.43
CA PRO A 105 -2.59 -9.20 -2.05
C PRO A 105 -2.81 -7.69 -1.88
N LEU A 106 -4.08 -7.29 -1.65
CA LEU A 106 -4.46 -5.95 -1.20
C LEU A 106 -4.65 -5.86 0.32
N LEU A 107 -4.79 -7.00 0.99
CA LEU A 107 -4.98 -7.08 2.43
C LEU A 107 -4.28 -8.32 2.98
N VAL A 108 -3.53 -8.13 4.06
CA VAL A 108 -2.92 -9.19 4.86
C VAL A 108 -3.39 -9.05 6.31
N ASP A 109 -3.72 -10.14 6.98
CA ASP A 109 -4.05 -10.11 8.41
C ASP A 109 -3.44 -11.27 9.18
N SER A 110 -3.20 -11.05 10.47
CA SER A 110 -2.77 -12.06 11.41
C SER A 110 -3.52 -11.92 12.73
N LYS A 111 -4.18 -13.00 13.14
CA LYS A 111 -4.84 -13.05 14.45
C LYS A 111 -3.83 -13.11 15.60
N GLU A 112 -2.67 -13.72 15.36
CA GLU A 112 -1.60 -13.83 16.33
C GLU A 112 -0.99 -12.47 16.68
N LEU A 113 -0.81 -11.63 15.67
CA LEU A 113 -0.28 -10.28 15.81
C LEU A 113 -1.37 -9.23 16.10
N ASP A 114 -2.64 -9.64 16.13
CA ASP A 114 -3.80 -8.76 16.25
C ASP A 114 -3.74 -7.56 15.29
N ALA A 115 -3.36 -7.82 14.05
CA ALA A 115 -3.10 -6.80 13.04
C ALA A 115 -3.68 -7.15 11.67
N VAL A 116 -4.11 -6.12 10.94
CA VAL A 116 -4.49 -6.16 9.54
C VAL A 116 -3.78 -5.03 8.79
N MET A 117 -3.19 -5.35 7.65
CA MET A 117 -2.45 -4.39 6.82
C MET A 117 -3.14 -4.21 5.47
N THR A 118 -3.29 -2.96 5.07
CA THR A 118 -3.69 -2.51 3.74
C THR A 118 -2.87 -1.28 3.37
N HIS A 119 -2.80 -0.92 2.09
CA HIS A 119 -1.98 0.23 1.72
C HIS A 119 -2.53 1.56 2.25
N ALA A 120 -3.83 1.88 2.00
CA ALA A 120 -4.40 3.18 2.35
C ALA A 120 -5.47 3.12 3.47
N GLY A 121 -5.74 1.97 4.04
CA GLY A 121 -6.71 1.81 5.13
C GLY A 121 -7.93 0.98 4.77
N ILE A 122 -8.88 0.91 5.71
CA ILE A 122 -10.18 0.25 5.56
C ILE A 122 -11.26 1.28 5.89
N PRO A 123 -12.17 1.63 4.96
CA PRO A 123 -13.17 2.66 5.21
C PRO A 123 -14.10 2.26 6.36
N HIS A 124 -14.64 3.26 7.06
CA HIS A 124 -15.51 3.07 8.22
C HIS A 124 -16.82 2.33 7.89
N ILE A 125 -17.26 2.35 6.63
CA ILE A 125 -18.46 1.69 6.12
C ILE A 125 -18.30 0.18 5.91
N TRP A 126 -17.09 -0.37 5.98
CA TRP A 126 -16.84 -1.81 5.80
C TRP A 126 -16.45 -2.48 7.11
N SER A 127 -17.03 -3.62 7.40
CA SER A 127 -16.52 -4.58 8.37
C SER A 127 -15.22 -5.22 7.86
N LEU A 128 -14.41 -5.80 8.75
CA LEU A 128 -13.20 -6.54 8.35
C LEU A 128 -13.53 -7.72 7.41
N LYS A 129 -14.68 -8.38 7.64
CA LYS A 129 -15.14 -9.49 6.78
C LYS A 129 -15.41 -9.01 5.34
N GLN A 130 -16.08 -7.87 5.19
CA GLN A 130 -16.36 -7.27 3.88
C GLN A 130 -15.05 -6.83 3.22
N ALA A 131 -14.17 -6.12 3.94
CA ALA A 131 -12.88 -5.70 3.40
C ALA A 131 -12.06 -6.88 2.85
N LYS A 132 -12.01 -8.01 3.57
CA LYS A 132 -11.35 -9.23 3.10
C LYS A 132 -12.01 -9.80 1.83
N ALA A 133 -13.33 -9.81 1.76
CA ALA A 133 -14.04 -10.30 0.59
C ALA A 133 -13.78 -9.41 -0.64
N TYR A 134 -13.85 -8.09 -0.48
CA TYR A 134 -13.61 -7.14 -1.56
C TYR A 134 -12.14 -7.13 -2.03
N ALA A 135 -11.17 -7.29 -1.12
CA ALA A 135 -9.78 -7.48 -1.52
C ALA A 135 -9.63 -8.69 -2.45
N LYS A 136 -10.27 -9.81 -2.13
CA LYS A 136 -10.26 -11.03 -2.97
C LYS A 136 -10.91 -10.84 -4.32
N GLU A 137 -11.96 -10.02 -4.44
CA GLU A 137 -12.57 -9.71 -5.75
C GLU A 137 -11.55 -9.03 -6.69
N VAL A 138 -10.82 -8.04 -6.19
CA VAL A 138 -9.81 -7.32 -6.97
C VAL A 138 -8.59 -8.22 -7.24
N GLU A 139 -8.11 -8.96 -6.25
CA GLU A 139 -7.01 -9.91 -6.40
C GLU A 139 -7.31 -10.95 -7.49
N ALA A 140 -8.52 -11.51 -7.51
CA ALA A 140 -8.95 -12.45 -8.55
C ALA A 140 -8.96 -11.81 -9.95
N ALA A 141 -9.32 -10.53 -10.07
CA ALA A 141 -9.32 -9.81 -11.34
C ALA A 141 -7.89 -9.51 -11.82
N LEU A 142 -7.02 -8.98 -10.94
CA LEU A 142 -5.66 -8.59 -11.33
C LEU A 142 -4.73 -9.79 -11.55
N GLN A 143 -4.99 -10.94 -10.91
CA GLN A 143 -4.21 -12.18 -11.05
C GLN A 143 -4.81 -13.13 -12.12
N GLY A 144 -6.02 -12.84 -12.56
CA GLY A 144 -6.76 -13.66 -13.51
C GLY A 144 -6.32 -13.48 -14.97
N ARG A 145 -6.91 -14.30 -15.86
CA ARG A 145 -6.64 -14.25 -17.30
C ARG A 145 -7.01 -12.91 -17.97
N ASN A 146 -7.89 -12.14 -17.33
CA ASN A 146 -8.39 -10.86 -17.81
C ASN A 146 -7.73 -9.67 -17.08
N ALA A 147 -6.54 -9.84 -16.52
CA ALA A 147 -5.82 -8.79 -15.79
C ALA A 147 -5.68 -7.48 -16.60
N TYR A 148 -5.48 -7.57 -17.92
CA TYR A 148 -5.44 -6.40 -18.81
C TYR A 148 -6.71 -5.54 -18.67
N GLN A 149 -7.92 -6.14 -18.69
CA GLN A 149 -9.18 -5.39 -18.56
C GLN A 149 -9.28 -4.68 -17.21
N TYR A 150 -8.88 -5.35 -16.13
CA TYR A 150 -8.82 -4.73 -14.82
C TYR A 150 -7.87 -3.52 -14.81
N PHE A 151 -6.62 -3.68 -15.25
CA PHE A 151 -5.64 -2.59 -15.27
C PHE A 151 -6.05 -1.44 -16.20
N ALA A 152 -6.72 -1.70 -17.30
CA ALA A 152 -7.22 -0.66 -18.21
C ALA A 152 -8.37 0.15 -17.61
N ALA A 153 -9.18 -0.47 -16.73
CA ALA A 153 -10.36 0.14 -16.12
C ALA A 153 -10.13 0.66 -14.69
N MET A 154 -9.01 0.36 -14.04
CA MET A 154 -8.76 0.71 -12.65
C MET A 154 -8.60 2.22 -12.40
N TYR A 155 -8.22 2.98 -13.42
CA TYR A 155 -8.04 4.43 -13.30
C TYR A 155 -9.39 5.16 -13.27
N GLY A 156 -9.46 6.20 -12.48
CA GLY A 156 -10.62 7.07 -12.35
C GLY A 156 -10.99 7.32 -10.91
N ASN A 157 -11.80 8.37 -10.70
CA ASN A 157 -12.27 8.79 -9.39
C ASN A 157 -13.74 8.40 -9.17
N GLU A 158 -14.43 7.98 -10.23
CA GLU A 158 -15.85 7.63 -10.17
C GLU A 158 -16.09 6.12 -10.36
N PRO A 159 -17.04 5.54 -9.62
CA PRO A 159 -17.78 6.14 -8.50
C PRO A 159 -16.86 6.47 -7.31
N ALA A 160 -17.10 7.62 -6.67
CA ALA A 160 -16.37 8.03 -5.47
C ALA A 160 -16.97 7.43 -4.19
N ASN A 161 -18.16 6.85 -4.26
CA ASN A 161 -18.88 6.25 -3.15
C ASN A 161 -19.11 4.75 -3.36
N TRP A 162 -19.14 4.00 -2.27
CA TRP A 162 -19.46 2.58 -2.27
C TRP A 162 -20.97 2.33 -2.34
N SER A 163 -21.36 1.36 -3.14
CA SER A 163 -22.67 0.70 -3.09
C SER A 163 -22.48 -0.79 -3.34
N GLU A 164 -23.27 -1.61 -2.68
CA GLU A 164 -23.32 -3.06 -2.95
C GLU A 164 -23.82 -3.37 -4.37
N ASP A 165 -24.56 -2.45 -4.98
CA ASP A 165 -25.08 -2.57 -6.35
C ASP A 165 -24.04 -2.27 -7.43
N LEU A 166 -22.84 -1.85 -7.06
CA LEU A 166 -21.76 -1.65 -8.02
C LEU A 166 -21.33 -2.99 -8.62
N GLU A 167 -21.14 -3.00 -9.94
CA GLU A 167 -20.78 -4.18 -10.70
C GLU A 167 -19.56 -3.94 -11.61
N GLY A 168 -18.94 -5.03 -12.09
CA GLY A 168 -17.90 -5.00 -13.10
C GLY A 168 -16.73 -4.09 -12.76
N SER A 169 -16.30 -3.30 -13.72
CA SER A 169 -15.10 -2.45 -13.57
C SER A 169 -15.29 -1.29 -12.59
N GLU A 170 -16.50 -0.79 -12.42
CA GLU A 170 -16.78 0.28 -11.45
C GLU A 170 -16.63 -0.23 -10.02
N ARG A 171 -17.17 -1.41 -9.73
CA ARG A 171 -17.00 -2.07 -8.43
C ARG A 171 -15.52 -2.31 -8.11
N LEU A 172 -14.78 -2.93 -9.03
CA LEU A 172 -13.36 -3.22 -8.83
C LEU A 172 -12.52 -1.94 -8.66
N ARG A 173 -12.79 -0.89 -9.45
CA ARG A 173 -12.11 0.41 -9.33
C ARG A 173 -12.39 1.07 -7.99
N THR A 174 -13.63 1.06 -7.53
CA THR A 174 -14.04 1.65 -6.25
C THR A 174 -13.36 0.93 -5.09
N ILE A 175 -13.37 -0.40 -5.07
CA ILE A 175 -12.63 -1.18 -4.07
C ILE A 175 -11.13 -0.85 -4.10
N THR A 176 -10.52 -0.81 -5.29
CA THR A 176 -9.11 -0.46 -5.45
C THR A 176 -8.80 0.93 -4.89
N ASN A 177 -9.66 1.91 -5.17
CA ASN A 177 -9.51 3.27 -4.67
C ASN A 177 -9.54 3.36 -3.14
N TYR A 178 -10.44 2.63 -2.48
CA TYR A 178 -10.47 2.58 -1.02
C TYR A 178 -9.17 1.98 -0.45
N PHE A 179 -8.73 0.85 -0.97
CA PHE A 179 -7.52 0.20 -0.45
C PHE A 179 -6.21 0.92 -0.76
N THR A 180 -6.17 1.72 -1.85
CA THR A 180 -4.89 2.23 -2.32
C THR A 180 -4.78 3.75 -2.47
N ARG A 181 -5.89 4.49 -2.32
CA ARG A 181 -5.89 5.94 -2.57
C ARG A 181 -6.64 6.76 -1.51
N MET A 182 -7.27 6.12 -0.55
CA MET A 182 -8.08 6.78 0.46
C MET A 182 -7.23 7.66 1.40
N ARG A 183 -7.70 8.90 1.64
CA ARG A 183 -7.18 9.82 2.66
C ARG A 183 -8.33 10.43 3.44
N PHE A 184 -9.22 11.11 2.75
CA PHE A 184 -10.39 11.77 3.32
C PHE A 184 -11.67 11.11 2.86
N VAL A 185 -12.60 10.91 3.79
CA VAL A 185 -13.89 10.31 3.52
C VAL A 185 -15.01 11.12 4.16
N ALA A 186 -16.16 11.21 3.50
CA ALA A 186 -17.38 11.77 4.06
C ALA A 186 -18.11 10.73 4.94
N ALA A 187 -19.12 11.15 5.69
CA ALA A 187 -19.88 10.28 6.58
C ALA A 187 -20.63 9.15 5.84
N ASP A 188 -20.99 9.37 4.57
CA ASP A 188 -21.61 8.37 3.69
C ASP A 188 -20.60 7.42 3.02
N GLY A 189 -19.30 7.61 3.27
CA GLY A 189 -18.22 6.83 2.66
C GLY A 189 -17.63 7.44 1.40
N SER A 190 -18.16 8.54 0.85
CA SER A 190 -17.62 9.17 -0.35
C SER A 190 -16.15 9.57 -0.17
N LEU A 191 -15.32 9.25 -1.17
CA LEU A 191 -13.89 9.55 -1.18
C LEU A 191 -13.62 10.95 -1.77
N ASP A 192 -12.74 11.72 -1.13
CA ASP A 192 -12.10 12.86 -1.77
C ASP A 192 -10.77 12.44 -2.42
N PHE A 193 -10.55 12.89 -3.65
CA PHE A 193 -9.31 12.63 -4.41
C PHE A 193 -8.53 13.90 -4.74
N ALA A 194 -9.04 15.06 -4.36
CA ALA A 194 -8.42 16.35 -4.67
C ALA A 194 -7.43 16.77 -3.58
N ALA A 195 -7.79 16.61 -2.30
CA ALA A 195 -6.94 16.96 -1.19
C ALA A 195 -5.83 15.91 -1.01
N ASN A 196 -4.58 16.36 -0.94
CA ASN A 196 -3.39 15.51 -0.82
C ASN A 196 -2.38 16.01 0.22
N GLY A 197 -2.75 17.02 1.00
CA GLY A 197 -1.98 17.52 2.13
C GLY A 197 -2.16 16.67 3.39
N GLY A 198 -1.76 17.23 4.53
CA GLY A 198 -1.97 16.62 5.85
C GLY A 198 -3.44 16.66 6.30
N PRO A 199 -3.74 16.15 7.51
CA PRO A 199 -5.11 16.07 8.05
C PRO A 199 -5.84 17.42 8.08
N GLU A 200 -5.11 18.51 8.25
CA GLU A 200 -5.62 19.90 8.26
C GLU A 200 -6.16 20.37 6.90
N SER A 201 -5.80 19.66 5.82
CA SER A 201 -6.27 19.98 4.47
C SER A 201 -7.60 19.33 4.12
N ALA A 202 -8.27 18.68 5.08
CA ALA A 202 -9.56 18.03 4.88
C ALA A 202 -10.58 18.99 4.26
N PRO A 203 -11.25 18.63 3.14
CA PRO A 203 -12.34 19.42 2.60
C PRO A 203 -13.50 19.48 3.58
N LYS A 204 -14.37 20.50 3.43
CA LYS A 204 -15.60 20.61 4.22
C LYS A 204 -16.41 19.30 4.11
N GLU A 205 -16.91 18.80 5.23
CA GLU A 205 -17.71 17.56 5.34
C GLU A 205 -16.92 16.25 5.18
N TYR A 206 -15.61 16.33 4.96
CA TYR A 206 -14.71 15.18 4.95
C TYR A 206 -13.83 15.14 6.19
N LEU A 207 -13.48 13.93 6.62
CA LEU A 207 -12.51 13.70 7.69
C LEU A 207 -11.39 12.77 7.18
N PRO A 208 -10.21 12.78 7.81
CA PRO A 208 -9.27 11.69 7.69
C PRO A 208 -9.99 10.35 7.91
N TRP A 209 -9.74 9.37 7.06
CA TRP A 209 -10.48 8.11 7.05
C TRP A 209 -10.54 7.41 8.42
N TYR A 210 -9.48 7.55 9.21
CA TYR A 210 -9.33 6.93 10.54
C TYR A 210 -10.09 7.70 11.65
N GLN A 211 -10.59 8.89 11.37
CA GLN A 211 -11.39 9.68 12.30
C GLN A 211 -12.90 9.48 12.13
N GLN A 212 -13.32 8.82 11.06
CA GLN A 212 -14.73 8.49 10.86
C GLN A 212 -15.19 7.40 11.84
N GLN A 213 -16.37 7.58 12.41
CA GLN A 213 -16.98 6.58 13.27
C GLN A 213 -17.33 5.34 12.46
N ARG A 214 -16.77 4.20 12.79
CA ARG A 214 -17.00 2.95 12.08
C ARG A 214 -18.42 2.41 12.34
N THR A 215 -19.05 1.87 11.29
CA THR A 215 -20.33 1.15 11.40
C THR A 215 -20.18 -0.16 12.18
N GLU A 216 -19.06 -0.86 11.99
CA GLU A 216 -18.68 -2.05 12.75
C GLU A 216 -17.25 -1.88 13.26
N PRO A 217 -16.96 -2.18 14.54
CA PRO A 217 -15.60 -2.09 15.07
C PRO A 217 -14.70 -3.16 14.43
N ILE A 218 -13.46 -2.79 14.15
CA ILE A 218 -12.38 -3.73 13.82
C ILE A 218 -11.52 -3.84 15.07
N SER A 219 -11.40 -5.02 15.67
CA SER A 219 -10.61 -5.22 16.88
C SER A 219 -9.11 -5.17 16.59
N MET A 220 -8.68 -5.64 15.40
CA MET A 220 -7.29 -5.66 14.98
C MET A 220 -6.76 -4.25 14.71
N ARG A 221 -5.49 -4.03 15.00
CA ARG A 221 -4.77 -2.80 14.58
C ARG A 221 -4.66 -2.74 13.07
N ILE A 222 -5.04 -1.62 12.48
CA ILE A 222 -4.92 -1.36 11.04
C ILE A 222 -3.56 -0.71 10.76
N ILE A 223 -2.73 -1.38 9.95
CA ILE A 223 -1.40 -0.91 9.54
C ILE A 223 -1.49 -0.37 8.12
N THR A 224 -0.96 0.82 7.88
CA THR A 224 -1.03 1.47 6.56
C THR A 224 0.24 2.23 6.19
N GLY A 225 0.38 2.52 4.89
CA GLY A 225 1.30 3.46 4.28
C GLY A 225 0.59 4.63 3.62
N HIS A 226 0.91 4.91 2.36
CA HIS A 226 0.23 5.76 1.40
C HIS A 226 0.27 7.27 1.66
N TRP A 227 0.07 7.72 2.88
CA TRP A 227 -0.18 9.14 3.19
C TRP A 227 1.03 9.82 3.81
N ALA A 228 2.04 10.07 2.99
CA ALA A 228 3.29 10.69 3.44
C ALA A 228 3.10 12.04 4.17
N ALA A 229 2.10 12.83 3.77
CA ALA A 229 1.80 14.10 4.42
C ALA A 229 1.16 13.95 5.82
N LEU A 230 0.65 12.77 6.18
CA LEU A 230 0.25 12.43 7.54
C LEU A 230 1.48 12.18 8.43
N GLY A 231 2.53 11.61 7.84
CA GLY A 231 3.70 11.17 8.57
C GLY A 231 3.43 9.95 9.44
N LEU A 232 4.27 9.78 10.47
CA LEU A 232 4.05 8.74 11.47
C LEU A 232 2.84 9.09 12.33
N TYR A 233 1.78 8.29 12.21
CA TYR A 233 0.59 8.42 13.04
C TYR A 233 0.28 7.12 13.76
N GLN A 234 -0.05 7.22 15.05
CA GLN A 234 -0.44 6.08 15.86
C GLN A 234 -1.53 6.48 16.86
N ASP A 235 -2.57 5.65 16.92
CA ASP A 235 -3.56 5.67 17.98
C ASP A 235 -3.82 4.24 18.50
N GLU A 236 -4.95 4.02 19.17
CA GLU A 236 -5.30 2.69 19.68
C GLU A 236 -5.59 1.70 18.56
N GLN A 237 -6.03 2.14 17.39
CA GLN A 237 -6.51 1.28 16.29
C GLN A 237 -5.63 1.32 15.04
N VAL A 238 -4.98 2.45 14.74
CA VAL A 238 -4.28 2.68 13.47
C VAL A 238 -2.79 2.94 13.69
N SER A 239 -1.97 2.44 12.79
CA SER A 239 -0.57 2.84 12.62
C SER A 239 -0.31 3.15 11.15
N ALA A 240 -0.13 4.43 10.82
CA ALA A 240 0.31 4.87 9.51
C ALA A 240 1.82 5.09 9.52
N LEU A 241 2.53 4.43 8.60
CA LEU A 241 3.99 4.29 8.62
C LEU A 241 4.68 4.98 7.43
N ASP A 242 3.94 5.60 6.51
CA ASP A 242 4.56 6.35 5.41
C ASP A 242 5.09 7.69 5.92
N THR A 243 6.37 7.73 6.18
CA THR A 243 7.09 8.92 6.65
C THR A 243 7.85 9.64 5.54
N GLY A 244 7.55 9.32 4.28
CA GLY A 244 8.03 10.09 3.13
C GLY A 244 9.51 9.87 2.79
N CYS A 245 10.03 8.64 2.92
CA CYS A 245 11.42 8.31 2.64
C CYS A 245 11.90 8.81 1.27
N VAL A 246 11.11 8.60 0.21
CA VAL A 246 11.44 9.01 -1.15
C VAL A 246 11.53 10.53 -1.33
N TRP A 247 10.95 11.29 -0.42
CA TRP A 247 11.01 12.75 -0.38
C TRP A 247 12.18 13.30 0.44
N GLY A 248 13.07 12.42 0.91
CA GLY A 248 14.24 12.79 1.71
C GLY A 248 14.00 12.80 3.22
N ASN A 249 12.83 12.34 3.67
CA ASN A 249 12.53 12.19 5.09
C ASN A 249 13.04 10.83 5.64
N GLU A 250 12.22 10.08 6.33
CA GLU A 250 12.60 8.82 6.98
C GLU A 250 11.89 7.61 6.36
N LEU A 251 12.50 6.43 6.47
CA LEU A 251 11.83 5.14 6.33
C LEU A 251 11.56 4.59 7.72
N THR A 252 10.30 4.28 8.01
CA THR A 252 9.84 3.90 9.34
C THR A 252 9.30 2.47 9.35
N ALA A 253 9.69 1.73 10.40
CA ALA A 253 9.15 0.43 10.75
C ALA A 253 8.51 0.45 12.14
N ARG A 254 7.47 -0.38 12.31
CA ARG A 254 6.88 -0.74 13.60
C ARG A 254 7.09 -2.23 13.85
N ARG A 255 7.65 -2.60 14.99
CA ARG A 255 7.61 -3.99 15.46
C ARG A 255 6.20 -4.29 15.97
N LEU A 256 5.53 -5.32 15.39
CA LEU A 256 4.10 -5.54 15.65
C LEU A 256 3.84 -6.09 17.04
N GLU A 257 4.76 -6.86 17.61
CA GLU A 257 4.61 -7.53 18.91
C GLU A 257 4.51 -6.56 20.10
N ASP A 258 5.19 -5.43 20.03
CA ASP A 258 5.25 -4.47 21.17
C ASP A 258 5.03 -3.01 20.74
N GLY A 259 4.91 -2.76 19.46
CA GLY A 259 4.67 -1.43 18.93
C GLY A 259 5.89 -0.51 18.87
N THR A 260 7.10 -1.02 19.11
CA THR A 260 8.33 -0.23 19.02
C THR A 260 8.53 0.31 17.61
N ILE A 261 8.85 1.60 17.51
CA ILE A 261 9.14 2.30 16.26
C ILE A 261 10.64 2.37 16.01
N PHE A 262 11.03 2.14 14.77
CA PHE A 262 12.38 2.31 14.25
C PHE A 262 12.31 3.19 13.00
N SER A 263 13.20 4.16 12.89
CA SER A 263 13.30 5.01 11.72
C SER A 263 14.75 5.23 11.32
N VAL A 264 14.98 5.38 10.03
CA VAL A 264 16.28 5.80 9.48
C VAL A 264 16.04 6.93 8.50
N ALA A 265 16.90 7.94 8.54
CA ALA A 265 16.86 9.00 7.53
C ALA A 265 17.09 8.41 6.14
N SER A 266 16.46 9.01 5.13
CA SER A 266 16.62 8.60 3.73
C SER A 266 18.10 8.56 3.34
N GLN A 267 18.53 7.44 2.77
CA GLN A 267 19.89 7.22 2.27
C GLN A 267 19.99 7.42 0.76
N GLU A 268 18.88 7.85 0.12
CA GLU A 268 18.85 8.06 -1.31
C GLU A 268 19.46 9.42 -1.64
N THR A 269 20.47 9.42 -2.50
CA THR A 269 20.99 10.68 -3.08
C THR A 269 20.12 11.07 -4.25
N ASN A 270 19.57 12.27 -4.21
CA ASN A 270 18.89 12.89 -5.33
C ASN A 270 19.79 13.04 -6.57
#